data_bec5a8a9458a01117689fc4e0196b144
#
_entry.id   bec5a8a9458a01117689fc4e0196b144
#
_cell.length_a   1.000
_cell.length_b   1.000
_cell.length_c   1.000
_cell.angle_alpha   90.00
_cell.angle_beta   90.00
_cell.angle_gamma   90.00
#
_symmetry.space_group_name_H-M   'P 1'
#
loop_
_entity.id
_entity.type
_entity.pdbx_description
1 polymer ?
#
loop_
_entity_poly.entity_id
_entity_poly.type
_entity_poly.pdbx_seq_one_letter_code
_entity_poly.pdbx_strand_id
1 'polypeptide(L)'
;MDGTNLMRADDEPVLIRPSRDTDVEAMLAIYRYHIRHGVAKDADSNGGMPEPDDLRDRRKNLRQGRLPHLVATWRGEVVGYAYAVLFRKRPAYRYTTKHSIYVHHDHLGRGVGRLLLQELIDACAGAGFRQMIGYIDADNAPSLALHEKFSFARVGLLYGVAYRYGRWSDTVMVQRSLGAGSTAPPPASQPGR
;
A
#
# COMPACT_ATOMS: atom_id res chain seq x y z
N MET A 1 23.22 -41.01 12.66
CA MET A 1 22.32 -40.17 13.48
C MET A 1 21.90 -38.99 12.61
N ASP A 2 20.81 -39.20 11.85
CA ASP A 2 20.31 -38.19 10.91
C ASP A 2 19.45 -37.18 11.65
N GLY A 3 20.04 -36.03 11.89
CA GLY A 3 19.32 -34.87 12.40
C GLY A 3 18.48 -34.26 11.29
N THR A 4 17.31 -34.82 11.03
CA THR A 4 16.30 -34.19 10.18
C THR A 4 15.84 -32.92 10.88
N ASN A 5 16.41 -31.78 10.44
CA ASN A 5 15.96 -30.46 10.86
C ASN A 5 14.56 -30.24 10.28
N LEU A 6 13.54 -30.64 11.03
CA LEU A 6 12.15 -30.32 10.74
C LEU A 6 12.00 -28.79 10.90
N MET A 7 12.12 -28.04 9.79
CA MET A 7 11.65 -26.64 9.75
C MET A 7 10.24 -26.63 10.32
N ARG A 8 10.05 -25.86 11.39
CA ARG A 8 8.72 -25.68 11.96
C ARG A 8 7.84 -25.02 10.89
N ALA A 9 6.62 -25.49 10.76
CA ALA A 9 5.66 -24.98 9.78
C ALA A 9 5.44 -23.45 9.86
N ASP A 10 5.87 -22.80 10.93
CA ASP A 10 5.79 -21.36 11.16
C ASP A 10 6.96 -20.56 10.55
N ASP A 11 8.01 -21.21 10.03
CA ASP A 11 9.23 -20.59 9.50
C ASP A 11 9.19 -20.27 7.99
N GLU A 12 8.05 -20.52 7.32
CA GLU A 12 7.95 -20.22 5.90
C GLU A 12 7.95 -18.69 5.68
N PRO A 13 8.86 -18.15 4.86
CA PRO A 13 9.00 -16.71 4.67
C PRO A 13 7.79 -16.13 3.93
N VAL A 14 7.39 -14.93 4.30
CA VAL A 14 6.46 -14.13 3.51
C VAL A 14 7.16 -13.68 2.23
N LEU A 15 6.57 -13.99 1.08
CA LEU A 15 7.09 -13.60 -0.23
C LEU A 15 6.30 -12.42 -0.79
N ILE A 16 7.01 -11.42 -1.32
CA ILE A 16 6.40 -10.29 -2.03
C ILE A 16 6.56 -10.48 -3.52
N ARG A 17 5.48 -10.30 -4.27
CA ARG A 17 5.48 -10.40 -5.74
C ARG A 17 4.47 -9.46 -6.38
N PRO A 18 4.59 -9.16 -7.68
CA PRO A 18 3.53 -8.51 -8.43
C PRO A 18 2.20 -9.28 -8.33
N SER A 19 1.10 -8.55 -8.20
CA SER A 19 -0.24 -9.15 -8.14
C SER A 19 -0.68 -9.73 -9.48
N ARG A 20 -1.52 -10.76 -9.42
CA ARG A 20 -2.14 -11.45 -10.55
C ARG A 20 -3.65 -11.31 -10.49
N ASP A 21 -4.36 -11.62 -11.58
CA ASP A 21 -5.84 -11.60 -11.60
C ASP A 21 -6.43 -12.63 -10.63
N THR A 22 -5.72 -13.73 -10.41
CA THR A 22 -6.08 -14.79 -9.45
C THR A 22 -6.03 -14.34 -7.99
N ASP A 23 -5.34 -13.21 -7.68
CA ASP A 23 -5.24 -12.70 -6.31
C ASP A 23 -6.43 -11.78 -5.94
N VAL A 24 -7.26 -11.41 -6.90
CA VAL A 24 -8.30 -10.36 -6.73
C VAL A 24 -9.29 -10.71 -5.63
N GLU A 25 -9.76 -11.94 -5.56
CA GLU A 25 -10.74 -12.37 -4.55
C GLU A 25 -10.16 -12.26 -3.14
N ALA A 26 -8.91 -12.69 -2.95
CA ALA A 26 -8.23 -12.59 -1.64
C ALA A 26 -7.96 -11.12 -1.26
N MET A 27 -7.49 -10.29 -2.21
CA MET A 27 -7.31 -8.86 -1.98
C MET A 27 -8.64 -8.17 -1.63
N LEU A 28 -9.73 -8.55 -2.31
CA LEU A 28 -11.06 -8.02 -2.04
C LEU A 28 -11.54 -8.39 -0.64
N ALA A 29 -11.34 -9.63 -0.21
CA ALA A 29 -11.68 -10.07 1.14
C ALA A 29 -10.95 -9.24 2.22
N ILE A 30 -9.64 -9.02 2.03
CA ILE A 30 -8.82 -8.17 2.90
C ILE A 30 -9.37 -6.73 2.90
N TYR A 31 -9.67 -6.17 1.73
CA TYR A 31 -10.13 -4.79 1.61
C TYR A 31 -11.51 -4.60 2.27
N ARG A 32 -12.47 -5.49 2.02
CA ARG A 32 -13.80 -5.47 2.63
C ARG A 32 -13.73 -5.58 4.16
N TYR A 33 -12.80 -6.39 4.69
CA TYR A 33 -12.56 -6.43 6.13
C TYR A 33 -12.14 -5.06 6.67
N HIS A 34 -11.17 -4.40 6.04
CA HIS A 34 -10.69 -3.08 6.46
C HIS A 34 -11.75 -1.97 6.31
N ILE A 35 -12.63 -2.04 5.31
CA ILE A 35 -13.78 -1.14 5.22
C ILE A 35 -14.70 -1.34 6.42
N ARG A 36 -15.11 -2.58 6.71
CA ARG A 36 -16.03 -2.89 7.82
C ARG A 36 -15.48 -2.47 9.19
N HIS A 37 -14.18 -2.51 9.38
CA HIS A 37 -13.50 -2.17 10.65
C HIS A 37 -12.90 -0.76 10.66
N GLY A 38 -13.26 0.09 9.72
CA GLY A 38 -12.96 1.51 9.76
C GLY A 38 -11.52 1.90 9.38
N VAL A 39 -10.72 0.99 8.82
CA VAL A 39 -9.32 1.28 8.44
C VAL A 39 -9.22 1.81 7.01
N ALA A 40 -10.00 1.28 6.06
CA ALA A 40 -10.00 1.73 4.68
C ALA A 40 -11.01 2.87 4.45
N LYS A 41 -10.54 3.94 3.79
CA LYS A 41 -11.35 5.16 3.55
C LYS A 41 -12.10 5.15 2.21
N ASP A 42 -11.80 4.19 1.36
CA ASP A 42 -12.28 4.14 -0.03
C ASP A 42 -13.53 3.25 -0.21
N ALA A 43 -14.49 3.28 0.71
CA ALA A 43 -15.86 3.00 0.29
C ALA A 43 -16.17 4.01 -0.82
N ASP A 44 -16.73 3.55 -1.95
CA ASP A 44 -17.10 4.47 -3.01
C ASP A 44 -18.01 5.59 -2.48
N SER A 45 -18.15 6.66 -3.26
CA SER A 45 -18.94 7.84 -2.89
C SER A 45 -20.39 7.53 -2.49
N ASN A 46 -20.87 6.31 -2.74
CA ASN A 46 -22.21 5.81 -2.45
C ASN A 46 -22.26 4.87 -1.24
N GLY A 47 -21.13 4.65 -0.53
CA GLY A 47 -21.04 3.71 0.59
C GLY A 47 -21.12 2.24 0.19
N GLY A 48 -21.02 1.94 -1.10
CA GLY A 48 -21.00 0.59 -1.64
C GLY A 48 -19.70 -0.16 -1.29
N MET A 49 -19.83 -1.47 -1.09
CA MET A 49 -18.65 -2.34 -0.98
C MET A 49 -18.05 -2.55 -2.37
N PRO A 50 -16.72 -2.48 -2.50
CA PRO A 50 -16.07 -2.72 -3.78
C PRO A 50 -16.36 -4.14 -4.29
N GLU A 51 -16.50 -4.25 -5.60
CA GLU A 51 -16.71 -5.49 -6.31
C GLU A 51 -15.39 -6.01 -6.94
N PRO A 52 -15.31 -7.28 -7.33
CA PRO A 52 -14.11 -7.86 -7.94
C PRO A 52 -13.62 -7.07 -9.15
N ASP A 53 -14.53 -6.57 -9.99
CA ASP A 53 -14.18 -5.83 -11.21
C ASP A 53 -13.54 -4.48 -10.91
N ASP A 54 -13.91 -3.79 -9.81
CA ASP A 54 -13.27 -2.55 -9.38
C ASP A 54 -11.77 -2.76 -9.10
N LEU A 55 -11.44 -3.88 -8.44
CA LEU A 55 -10.07 -4.23 -8.14
C LEU A 55 -9.31 -4.69 -9.40
N ARG A 56 -9.96 -5.44 -10.30
CA ARG A 56 -9.38 -5.85 -11.59
C ARG A 56 -9.05 -4.64 -12.45
N ASP A 57 -9.97 -3.70 -12.59
CA ASP A 57 -9.78 -2.48 -13.35
C ASP A 57 -8.70 -1.58 -12.74
N ARG A 58 -8.72 -1.40 -11.42
CA ARG A 58 -7.65 -0.69 -10.71
C ARG A 58 -6.30 -1.33 -11.01
N ARG A 59 -6.16 -2.64 -10.82
CA ARG A 59 -4.92 -3.37 -11.08
C ARG A 59 -4.46 -3.25 -12.53
N LYS A 60 -5.39 -3.41 -13.50
CA LYS A 60 -5.11 -3.25 -14.94
C LYS A 60 -4.59 -1.84 -15.25
N ASN A 61 -5.26 -0.82 -14.74
CA ASN A 61 -4.87 0.58 -14.95
C ASN A 61 -3.49 0.89 -14.35
N LEU A 62 -3.19 0.37 -13.14
CA LEU A 62 -1.89 0.54 -12.51
C LEU A 62 -0.78 -0.16 -13.30
N ARG A 63 -1.03 -1.38 -13.77
CA ARG A 63 -0.09 -2.12 -14.61
C ARG A 63 0.20 -1.41 -15.92
N GLN A 64 -0.81 -0.86 -16.60
CA GLN A 64 -0.63 -0.05 -17.81
C GLN A 64 0.20 1.20 -17.55
N GLY A 65 0.01 1.84 -16.40
CA GLY A 65 0.80 2.99 -15.94
C GLY A 65 2.16 2.61 -15.34
N ARG A 66 2.57 1.33 -15.37
CA ARG A 66 3.78 0.79 -14.73
C ARG A 66 3.92 1.17 -13.25
N LEU A 67 2.78 1.33 -12.57
CA LEU A 67 2.72 1.59 -11.14
C LEU A 67 2.73 0.26 -10.39
N PRO A 68 3.53 0.13 -9.31
CA PRO A 68 3.60 -1.10 -8.55
C PRO A 68 2.26 -1.48 -7.93
N HIS A 69 1.89 -2.75 -8.07
CA HIS A 69 0.78 -3.40 -7.39
C HIS A 69 1.25 -4.78 -6.92
N LEU A 70 1.45 -4.94 -5.63
CA LEU A 70 2.15 -6.06 -5.00
C LEU A 70 1.22 -6.83 -4.08
N VAL A 71 1.46 -8.13 -3.93
CA VAL A 71 0.87 -8.98 -2.91
C VAL A 71 1.95 -9.60 -2.04
N ALA A 72 1.63 -9.79 -0.77
CA ALA A 72 2.37 -10.62 0.15
C ALA A 72 1.70 -11.99 0.20
N THR A 73 2.47 -13.05 0.03
CA THR A 73 1.98 -14.43 0.13
C THR A 73 2.72 -15.18 1.23
N TRP A 74 1.99 -15.98 1.98
CA TRP A 74 2.51 -16.90 2.97
C TRP A 74 1.82 -18.25 2.79
N ARG A 75 2.59 -19.32 2.66
CA ARG A 75 2.07 -20.67 2.33
C ARG A 75 1.18 -20.70 1.07
N GLY A 76 1.53 -19.86 0.07
CA GLY A 76 0.76 -19.76 -1.16
C GLY A 76 -0.49 -18.87 -1.09
N GLU A 77 -0.94 -18.48 0.10
CA GLU A 77 -2.11 -17.64 0.30
C GLU A 77 -1.75 -16.15 0.35
N VAL A 78 -2.61 -15.27 -0.16
CA VAL A 78 -2.44 -13.83 -0.10
C VAL A 78 -2.78 -13.33 1.30
N VAL A 79 -1.76 -12.80 2.01
CA VAL A 79 -1.88 -12.30 3.38
C VAL A 79 -1.79 -10.77 3.47
N GLY A 80 -1.63 -10.09 2.35
CA GLY A 80 -1.62 -8.65 2.27
C GLY A 80 -1.35 -8.15 0.86
N TYR A 81 -1.60 -6.87 0.62
CA TYR A 81 -1.28 -6.24 -0.66
C TYR A 81 -0.99 -4.76 -0.49
N ALA A 82 -0.25 -4.20 -1.44
CA ALA A 82 0.08 -2.78 -1.49
C ALA A 82 0.12 -2.30 -2.93
N TYR A 83 -0.19 -1.03 -3.14
CA TYR A 83 -0.08 -0.41 -4.46
C TYR A 83 0.24 1.08 -4.36
N ALA A 84 0.77 1.62 -5.46
CA ALA A 84 0.95 3.04 -5.64
C ALA A 84 0.08 3.55 -6.80
N VAL A 85 -0.41 4.78 -6.66
CA VAL A 85 -1.10 5.52 -7.72
C VAL A 85 -0.43 6.88 -7.90
N LEU A 86 -0.61 7.56 -9.04
CA LEU A 86 -0.17 8.94 -9.19
C LEU A 86 -0.88 9.83 -8.16
N PHE A 87 -0.13 10.71 -7.52
CA PHE A 87 -0.68 11.66 -6.55
C PHE A 87 -1.74 12.56 -7.17
N ARG A 88 -1.48 13.09 -8.37
CA ARG A 88 -2.41 13.87 -9.17
C ARG A 88 -2.17 13.62 -10.65
N LYS A 89 -3.22 13.72 -11.48
CA LYS A 89 -3.14 13.51 -12.93
C LYS A 89 -2.43 14.63 -13.71
N ARG A 90 -2.14 15.78 -13.07
CA ARG A 90 -1.48 16.92 -13.74
C ARG A 90 0.01 16.63 -13.95
N PRO A 91 0.60 17.00 -15.12
CA PRO A 91 2.00 16.70 -15.45
C PRO A 91 3.04 17.16 -14.42
N ALA A 92 2.80 18.27 -13.73
CA ALA A 92 3.71 18.76 -12.68
C ALA A 92 3.91 17.78 -11.52
N TYR A 93 2.96 16.86 -11.28
CA TYR A 93 2.98 15.89 -10.19
C TYR A 93 3.38 14.48 -10.64
N ARG A 94 3.84 14.29 -11.88
CA ARG A 94 4.11 12.98 -12.47
C ARG A 94 5.17 12.15 -11.75
N TYR A 95 6.02 12.78 -10.92
CA TYR A 95 7.06 12.11 -10.14
C TYR A 95 6.64 11.82 -8.69
N THR A 96 5.39 12.05 -8.35
CA THR A 96 4.85 11.85 -7.00
C THR A 96 3.77 10.79 -7.01
N THR A 97 3.90 9.82 -6.11
CA THR A 97 2.90 8.78 -5.89
C THR A 97 2.20 8.96 -4.54
N LYS A 98 1.01 8.42 -4.42
CA LYS A 98 0.40 8.04 -3.14
C LYS A 98 0.24 6.53 -3.10
N HIS A 99 0.22 5.96 -1.90
CA HIS A 99 0.16 4.51 -1.73
C HIS A 99 -0.91 4.07 -0.74
N SER A 100 -1.24 2.78 -0.80
CA SER A 100 -2.09 2.09 0.16
C SER A 100 -1.51 0.72 0.49
N ILE A 101 -1.67 0.27 1.74
CA ILE A 101 -1.23 -1.03 2.23
C ILE A 101 -2.34 -1.63 3.06
N TYR A 102 -2.64 -2.90 2.82
CA TYR A 102 -3.64 -3.67 3.55
C TYR A 102 -3.07 -5.03 3.91
N VAL A 103 -3.20 -5.43 5.16
CA VAL A 103 -2.72 -6.72 5.68
C VAL A 103 -3.92 -7.50 6.21
N HIS A 104 -3.98 -8.80 5.91
CA HIS A 104 -5.00 -9.69 6.44
C HIS A 104 -4.99 -9.63 7.98
N HIS A 105 -6.17 -9.58 8.60
CA HIS A 105 -6.30 -9.36 10.04
C HIS A 105 -5.56 -10.40 10.90
N ASP A 106 -5.55 -11.67 10.49
CA ASP A 106 -4.83 -12.75 11.18
C ASP A 106 -3.31 -12.68 11.04
N HIS A 107 -2.81 -11.80 10.16
CA HIS A 107 -1.38 -11.62 9.88
C HIS A 107 -0.85 -10.24 10.33
N LEU A 108 -1.65 -9.50 11.10
CA LEU A 108 -1.20 -8.24 11.71
C LEU A 108 -0.08 -8.51 12.74
N GLY A 109 0.84 -7.55 12.87
CA GLY A 109 1.97 -7.68 13.82
C GLY A 109 3.08 -8.66 13.41
N ARG A 110 2.93 -9.41 12.30
CA ARG A 110 3.90 -10.40 11.81
C ARG A 110 4.90 -9.85 10.76
N GLY A 111 5.00 -8.55 10.63
CA GLY A 111 5.96 -7.90 9.70
C GLY A 111 5.51 -7.81 8.24
N VAL A 112 4.34 -8.34 7.86
CA VAL A 112 3.84 -8.31 6.47
C VAL A 112 3.77 -6.89 5.92
N GLY A 113 3.21 -5.94 6.69
CA GLY A 113 3.13 -4.54 6.28
C GLY A 113 4.51 -3.89 6.08
N ARG A 114 5.50 -4.28 6.88
CA ARG A 114 6.88 -3.82 6.74
C ARG A 114 7.50 -4.28 5.42
N LEU A 115 7.34 -5.56 5.07
CA LEU A 115 7.86 -6.13 3.82
C LEU A 115 7.18 -5.48 2.60
N LEU A 116 5.85 -5.33 2.63
CA LEU A 116 5.09 -4.67 1.57
C LEU A 116 5.51 -3.21 1.37
N LEU A 117 5.69 -2.46 2.46
CA LEU A 117 6.09 -1.04 2.37
C LEU A 117 7.50 -0.90 1.82
N GLN A 118 8.45 -1.72 2.28
CA GLN A 118 9.82 -1.72 1.76
C GLN A 118 9.84 -1.97 0.26
N GLU A 119 9.23 -3.06 -0.19
CA GLU A 119 9.22 -3.45 -1.61
C GLU A 119 8.51 -2.41 -2.48
N LEU A 120 7.42 -1.81 -1.97
CA LEU A 120 6.71 -0.76 -2.68
C LEU A 120 7.55 0.52 -2.85
N ILE A 121 8.31 0.90 -1.81
CA ILE A 121 9.25 2.02 -1.86
C ILE A 121 10.33 1.76 -2.92
N ASP A 122 10.94 0.58 -2.91
CA ASP A 122 12.01 0.21 -3.82
C ASP A 122 11.50 0.14 -5.25
N ALA A 123 10.33 -0.45 -5.48
CA ALA A 123 9.70 -0.51 -6.79
C ALA A 123 9.35 0.88 -7.34
N CYS A 124 8.84 1.79 -6.50
CA CYS A 124 8.55 3.17 -6.91
C CYS A 124 9.83 3.96 -7.20
N ALA A 125 10.86 3.81 -6.39
CA ALA A 125 12.16 4.46 -6.62
C ALA A 125 12.80 3.95 -7.92
N GLY A 126 12.79 2.63 -8.15
CA GLY A 126 13.28 2.00 -9.37
C GLY A 126 12.50 2.41 -10.63
N ALA A 127 11.20 2.70 -10.50
CA ALA A 127 10.37 3.25 -11.57
C ALA A 127 10.61 4.75 -11.83
N GLY A 128 11.49 5.42 -11.07
CA GLY A 128 11.86 6.82 -11.27
C GLY A 128 10.98 7.84 -10.53
N PHE A 129 10.09 7.40 -9.65
CA PHE A 129 9.36 8.31 -8.78
C PHE A 129 10.28 8.95 -7.74
N ARG A 130 9.94 10.17 -7.32
CA ARG A 130 10.78 11.00 -6.44
C ARG A 130 10.14 11.29 -5.10
N GLN A 131 8.82 11.18 -4.99
CA GLN A 131 8.09 11.43 -3.75
C GLN A 131 6.99 10.37 -3.57
N MET A 132 6.79 9.94 -2.34
CA MET A 132 5.70 9.05 -1.95
C MET A 132 4.93 9.67 -0.79
N ILE A 133 3.60 9.72 -0.92
CA ILE A 133 2.68 10.29 0.06
C ILE A 133 1.76 9.19 0.58
N GLY A 134 1.52 9.18 1.89
CA GLY A 134 0.52 8.36 2.54
C GLY A 134 -0.55 9.22 3.22
N TYR A 135 -1.79 8.74 3.21
CA TYR A 135 -2.91 9.27 3.98
C TYR A 135 -3.32 8.23 5.01
N ILE A 136 -3.09 8.52 6.28
CA ILE A 136 -3.27 7.55 7.37
C ILE A 136 -4.31 8.13 8.32
N ASP A 137 -5.26 7.29 8.76
CA ASP A 137 -6.18 7.66 9.82
C ASP A 137 -5.40 8.04 11.07
N ALA A 138 -5.74 9.16 11.71
CA ALA A 138 -5.03 9.64 12.88
C ALA A 138 -5.06 8.64 14.05
N ASP A 139 -6.10 7.81 14.11
CA ASP A 139 -6.27 6.76 15.14
C ASP A 139 -5.50 5.46 14.79
N ASN A 140 -4.91 5.35 13.58
CA ASN A 140 -4.17 4.17 13.16
C ASN A 140 -2.69 4.26 13.60
N ALA A 141 -2.47 4.20 14.91
CA ALA A 141 -1.12 4.27 15.50
C ALA A 141 -0.13 3.23 14.94
N PRO A 142 -0.51 1.94 14.68
CA PRO A 142 0.39 0.98 14.08
C PRO A 142 0.88 1.39 12.69
N SER A 143 -0.01 1.94 11.85
CA SER A 143 0.37 2.42 10.51
C SER A 143 1.27 3.65 10.60
N LEU A 144 0.97 4.61 11.46
CA LEU A 144 1.82 5.78 11.68
C LEU A 144 3.24 5.37 12.11
N ALA A 145 3.36 4.49 13.11
CA ALA A 145 4.64 3.98 13.58
C ALA A 145 5.41 3.20 12.50
N LEU A 146 4.71 2.44 11.66
CA LEU A 146 5.32 1.76 10.51
C LEU A 146 5.96 2.78 9.56
N HIS A 147 5.21 3.81 9.16
CA HIS A 147 5.70 4.81 8.21
C HIS A 147 6.86 5.63 8.77
N GLU A 148 6.85 5.97 10.07
CA GLU A 148 7.97 6.63 10.75
C GLU A 148 9.26 5.81 10.66
N LYS A 149 9.18 4.48 10.87
CA LYS A 149 10.34 3.57 10.72
C LYS A 149 10.93 3.55 9.30
N PHE A 150 10.13 3.90 8.30
CA PHE A 150 10.55 4.05 6.91
C PHE A 150 10.84 5.50 6.52
N SER A 151 11.12 6.37 7.51
CA SER A 151 11.49 7.77 7.29
C SER A 151 10.43 8.60 6.54
N PHE A 152 9.15 8.26 6.71
CA PHE A 152 8.08 9.16 6.32
C PHE A 152 7.92 10.25 7.38
N ALA A 153 8.07 11.50 6.97
CA ALA A 153 7.78 12.64 7.81
C ALA A 153 6.28 12.95 7.83
N ARG A 154 5.72 13.35 8.97
CA ARG A 154 4.37 13.91 9.04
C ARG A 154 4.41 15.33 8.45
N VAL A 155 3.65 15.56 7.38
CA VAL A 155 3.65 16.83 6.63
C VAL A 155 2.35 17.59 6.74
N GLY A 156 1.34 17.02 7.37
CA GLY A 156 0.08 17.69 7.64
C GLY A 156 -0.93 16.84 8.38
N LEU A 157 -1.94 17.53 8.92
CA LEU A 157 -3.11 16.93 9.54
C LEU A 157 -4.36 17.57 8.93
N LEU A 158 -5.25 16.74 8.44
CA LEU A 158 -6.55 17.15 7.91
C LEU A 158 -7.62 16.78 8.94
N TYR A 159 -8.25 17.80 9.49
CA TYR A 159 -9.28 17.63 10.53
C TYR A 159 -10.61 17.26 9.92
N GLY A 160 -11.28 16.24 10.46
CA GLY A 160 -12.65 15.88 10.14
C GLY A 160 -12.93 15.64 8.66
N VAL A 161 -11.97 15.08 7.89
CA VAL A 161 -12.11 14.92 6.42
C VAL A 161 -12.79 13.63 5.99
N ALA A 162 -12.98 12.69 6.90
CA ALA A 162 -13.69 11.44 6.61
C ALA A 162 -14.80 11.20 7.62
N TYR A 163 -16.04 11.01 7.14
CA TYR A 163 -17.19 10.65 7.98
C TYR A 163 -17.48 9.17 7.85
N ARG A 164 -17.39 8.42 8.95
CA ARG A 164 -17.60 6.98 8.98
C ARG A 164 -18.16 6.54 10.34
N TYR A 165 -19.05 5.57 10.31
CA TYR A 165 -19.62 4.98 11.54
C TYR A 165 -20.16 6.06 12.51
N GLY A 166 -20.83 7.08 11.98
CA GLY A 166 -21.42 8.15 12.77
C GLY A 166 -20.44 9.19 13.33
N ARG A 167 -19.14 9.15 12.94
CA ARG A 167 -18.15 10.13 13.42
C ARG A 167 -17.24 10.64 12.30
N TRP A 168 -16.78 11.86 12.48
CA TRP A 168 -15.68 12.43 11.69
C TRP A 168 -14.34 11.88 12.16
N SER A 169 -13.42 11.67 11.25
CA SER A 169 -12.06 11.25 11.55
C SER A 169 -11.03 12.12 10.85
N ASP A 170 -9.91 12.31 11.54
CA ASP A 170 -8.77 13.07 11.05
C ASP A 170 -7.86 12.19 10.18
N THR A 171 -7.09 12.83 9.30
CA THR A 171 -6.13 12.14 8.45
C THR A 171 -4.76 12.80 8.55
N VAL A 172 -3.76 12.03 8.94
CA VAL A 172 -2.36 12.43 8.92
C VAL A 172 -1.82 12.22 7.51
N MET A 173 -1.22 13.25 6.94
CA MET A 173 -0.43 13.15 5.70
C MET A 173 1.02 12.87 6.06
N VAL A 174 1.58 11.82 5.47
CA VAL A 174 3.00 11.46 5.61
C VAL A 174 3.65 11.48 4.24
N GLN A 175 4.93 11.88 4.19
CA GLN A 175 5.69 12.00 2.95
C GLN A 175 7.10 11.47 3.12
N ARG A 176 7.61 10.81 2.07
CA ARG A 176 8.98 10.36 1.96
C ARG A 176 9.56 10.68 0.59
N SER A 177 10.81 11.14 0.56
CA SER A 177 11.61 11.21 -0.67
C SER A 177 12.05 9.82 -1.13
N LEU A 178 12.04 9.60 -2.43
CA LEU A 178 12.50 8.39 -3.11
C LEU A 178 13.75 8.70 -3.96
N GLY A 179 14.76 7.85 -3.88
CA GLY A 179 16.01 8.07 -4.60
C GLY A 179 16.60 9.45 -4.28
N ALA A 180 16.91 10.26 -5.29
CA ALA A 180 17.45 11.60 -5.14
C ALA A 180 16.40 12.65 -4.65
N GLY A 181 15.15 12.27 -4.48
CA GLY A 181 14.10 13.18 -4.01
C GLY A 181 14.02 14.46 -4.85
N SER A 182 14.05 15.61 -4.18
CA SER A 182 14.07 16.96 -4.80
C SER A 182 15.48 17.57 -4.91
N THR A 183 16.54 16.83 -4.57
CA THR A 183 17.92 17.37 -4.57
C THR A 183 18.55 17.44 -5.97
N ALA A 184 17.94 16.79 -6.97
CA ALA A 184 18.37 16.84 -8.36
C ALA A 184 17.16 16.92 -9.30
N PRO A 185 17.29 17.50 -10.49
CA PRO A 185 16.25 17.46 -11.51
C PRO A 185 15.81 16.02 -11.79
N PRO A 186 14.52 15.79 -12.08
CA PRO A 186 14.07 14.47 -12.49
C PRO A 186 14.70 14.08 -13.83
N PRO A 187 14.86 12.77 -14.12
CA PRO A 187 15.38 12.32 -15.41
C PRO A 187 14.46 12.81 -16.54
N ALA A 188 15.04 13.02 -17.74
CA ALA A 188 14.29 13.45 -18.92
C ALA A 188 13.20 12.44 -19.33
N SER A 189 13.38 11.15 -19.02
CA SER A 189 12.38 10.11 -19.19
C SER A 189 11.32 10.20 -18.10
N GLN A 190 10.03 10.09 -18.47
CA GLN A 190 8.95 10.05 -17.50
C GLN A 190 9.00 8.75 -16.67
N PRO A 191 8.70 8.80 -15.34
CA PRO A 191 8.53 7.60 -14.54
C PRO A 191 7.47 6.68 -15.17
N GLY A 192 7.73 5.39 -15.16
CA GLY A 192 6.77 4.41 -15.67
C GLY A 192 6.63 4.32 -17.19
N ARG A 193 7.48 4.97 -17.97
CA ARG A 193 7.56 4.79 -19.44
C ARG A 193 8.71 3.90 -19.84
#